data_01da7b7bfa21a794e01a39dea394c4ad
#
_entry.id   01da7b7bfa21a794e01a39dea394c4ad
#
_cell.length_a   1.000
_cell.length_b   1.000
_cell.length_c   1.000
_cell.angle_alpha   90.00
_cell.angle_beta   90.00
_cell.angle_gamma   90.00
#
_symmetry.space_group_name_H-M   'P 1'
#
loop_
_entity.id
_entity.type
_entity.pdbx_description
1 polymer ?
#
loop_
_entity_poly.entity_id
_entity_poly.type
_entity_poly.pdbx_seq_one_letter_code
_entity_poly.pdbx_strand_id
1 'polypeptide(L)'
;MTAVAGVMGCAAMLAGGGAGGSAPPGFVALAEVDPTIGQDIKYATADNFTGAVVDGYEEPVCLLARPAAEALHRAQRELLPRGYSLTVYDCYRPQRAVDRFVRWAADPQDQSTKAEFYPDVDKERLIPDGYIAEKSGHSRGSTVDVTLVRLPLRRPVDMGTPFDRFDPLSHTDNPRITGAARANRKLLGQTLAAQGFVNLPEEWWHFTFKPEAFPDSSFDFPVSVASVRP
;
A
#
# COMPACT_ATOMS: atom_id res chain seq x y z
N MET A 1 59.55 14.36 -18.74
CA MET A 1 58.44 14.84 -17.86
C MET A 1 57.19 14.09 -18.27
N THR A 2 56.87 13.02 -17.59
CA THR A 2 55.76 12.10 -17.91
C THR A 2 54.69 12.33 -16.86
N ALA A 3 53.50 12.80 -17.27
CA ALA A 3 52.35 12.99 -16.40
C ALA A 3 51.55 11.68 -16.32
N VAL A 4 51.41 11.16 -15.11
CA VAL A 4 50.56 10.00 -14.80
C VAL A 4 49.17 10.53 -14.45
N ALA A 5 48.15 10.15 -15.26
CA ALA A 5 46.76 10.41 -14.99
C ALA A 5 46.20 9.31 -14.09
N GLY A 6 45.82 9.68 -12.88
CA GLY A 6 45.13 8.78 -11.96
C GLY A 6 43.66 8.61 -12.35
N VAL A 7 43.23 7.37 -12.60
CA VAL A 7 41.84 7.00 -12.81
C VAL A 7 41.20 6.77 -11.43
N MET A 8 40.28 7.65 -11.05
CA MET A 8 39.44 7.49 -9.87
C MET A 8 38.30 6.53 -10.21
N GLY A 9 38.41 5.30 -9.75
CA GLY A 9 37.36 4.32 -9.87
C GLY A 9 36.21 4.64 -8.91
N CYS A 10 35.03 4.94 -9.44
CA CYS A 10 33.80 5.08 -8.71
C CYS A 10 33.29 3.65 -8.42
N ALA A 11 33.44 3.18 -7.18
CA ALA A 11 32.89 1.92 -6.73
C ALA A 11 31.38 2.09 -6.54
N ALA A 12 30.59 1.59 -7.48
CA ALA A 12 29.16 1.40 -7.29
C ALA A 12 28.96 0.28 -6.26
N MET A 13 28.50 0.61 -5.06
CA MET A 13 28.03 -0.38 -4.09
C MET A 13 26.71 -0.96 -4.62
N LEU A 14 26.78 -2.15 -5.19
CA LEU A 14 25.64 -3.02 -5.39
C LEU A 14 25.16 -3.49 -4.00
N ALA A 15 24.06 -2.93 -3.52
CA ALA A 15 23.38 -3.47 -2.36
C ALA A 15 22.80 -4.83 -2.75
N GLY A 16 23.48 -5.91 -2.37
CA GLY A 16 23.00 -7.28 -2.53
C GLY A 16 21.74 -7.50 -1.70
N GLY A 17 20.61 -7.73 -2.36
CA GLY A 17 19.37 -8.16 -1.73
C GLY A 17 19.51 -9.57 -1.17
N GLY A 18 19.81 -9.67 0.14
CA GLY A 18 19.70 -10.93 0.88
C GLY A 18 18.24 -11.14 1.32
N ALA A 19 17.67 -12.32 1.05
CA ALA A 19 16.42 -12.76 1.67
C ALA A 19 16.63 -12.82 3.19
N GLY A 20 15.95 -11.90 3.94
CA GLY A 20 16.04 -11.82 5.40
C GLY A 20 16.61 -10.51 5.95
N GLY A 21 16.60 -9.42 5.16
CA GLY A 21 17.09 -8.11 5.63
C GLY A 21 16.15 -7.45 6.63
N SER A 22 16.74 -6.75 7.62
CA SER A 22 15.99 -5.84 8.50
C SER A 22 15.61 -4.57 7.74
N ALA A 23 14.52 -3.93 8.17
CA ALA A 23 14.14 -2.60 7.67
C ALA A 23 15.25 -1.58 8.00
N PRO A 24 15.46 -0.58 7.14
CA PRO A 24 16.32 0.53 7.51
C PRO A 24 15.71 1.31 8.69
N PRO A 25 16.56 2.03 9.47
CA PRO A 25 16.08 2.89 10.54
C PRO A 25 15.01 3.86 10.03
N GLY A 26 13.96 4.04 10.83
CA GLY A 26 12.83 4.92 10.48
C GLY A 26 11.56 4.20 10.06
N PHE A 27 11.57 2.87 9.86
CA PHE A 27 10.35 2.07 9.79
C PHE A 27 9.84 1.70 11.17
N VAL A 28 8.53 1.56 11.29
CA VAL A 28 7.83 1.18 12.52
C VAL A 28 6.64 0.26 12.21
N ALA A 29 6.25 -0.57 13.17
CA ALA A 29 4.95 -1.23 13.13
C ALA A 29 3.86 -0.22 13.52
N LEU A 30 2.80 -0.11 12.72
CA LEU A 30 1.70 0.84 12.97
C LEU A 30 1.04 0.61 14.33
N ALA A 31 0.93 -0.63 14.79
CA ALA A 31 0.35 -0.98 16.09
C ALA A 31 1.14 -0.40 17.28
N GLU A 32 2.44 -0.11 17.12
CA GLU A 32 3.26 0.55 18.15
C GLU A 32 3.00 2.06 18.21
N VAL A 33 2.50 2.66 17.10
CA VAL A 33 2.16 4.08 17.01
C VAL A 33 0.70 4.31 17.40
N ASP A 34 -0.21 3.50 16.86
CA ASP A 34 -1.65 3.55 17.18
C ASP A 34 -2.31 2.17 17.07
N PRO A 35 -2.51 1.45 18.18
CA PRO A 35 -3.17 0.14 18.18
C PRO A 35 -4.68 0.22 17.91
N THR A 36 -5.28 1.41 17.84
CA THR A 36 -6.71 1.59 17.57
C THR A 36 -7.04 1.55 16.08
N ILE A 37 -6.04 1.69 15.19
CA ILE A 37 -6.20 1.51 13.76
C ILE A 37 -6.29 0.01 13.45
N GLY A 38 -7.37 -0.39 12.75
CA GLY A 38 -7.53 -1.80 12.34
C GLY A 38 -6.52 -2.18 11.26
N GLN A 39 -6.12 -3.45 11.27
CA GLN A 39 -5.24 -4.01 10.25
C GLN A 39 -5.91 -5.26 9.67
N ASP A 40 -6.21 -5.21 8.37
CA ASP A 40 -6.77 -6.30 7.58
C ASP A 40 -5.86 -6.47 6.35
N ILE A 41 -4.61 -6.89 6.62
CA ILE A 41 -3.55 -6.94 5.61
C ILE A 41 -3.86 -8.02 4.59
N LYS A 42 -4.43 -7.63 3.45
CA LYS A 42 -4.99 -8.51 2.44
C LYS A 42 -3.97 -9.46 1.84
N TYR A 43 -2.76 -8.98 1.60
CA TYR A 43 -1.72 -9.78 0.96
C TYR A 43 -1.04 -10.79 1.89
N ALA A 44 -1.28 -10.70 3.20
CA ALA A 44 -0.88 -11.72 4.17
C ALA A 44 -1.87 -12.92 4.23
N THR A 45 -2.92 -12.90 3.45
CA THR A 45 -3.95 -13.95 3.33
C THR A 45 -4.22 -14.29 1.87
N ALA A 46 -5.11 -15.24 1.59
CA ALA A 46 -5.58 -15.53 0.23
C ALA A 46 -6.73 -14.60 -0.23
N ASP A 47 -7.22 -13.70 0.64
CA ASP A 47 -8.30 -12.75 0.36
C ASP A 47 -7.75 -11.51 -0.36
N ASN A 48 -7.23 -11.73 -1.60
CA ASN A 48 -6.68 -10.73 -2.49
C ASN A 48 -6.76 -11.18 -3.95
N PHE A 49 -6.46 -10.29 -4.88
CA PHE A 49 -6.61 -10.56 -6.31
C PHE A 49 -5.73 -11.68 -6.86
N THR A 50 -4.66 -12.08 -6.16
CA THR A 50 -3.83 -13.24 -6.57
C THR A 50 -4.39 -14.57 -6.08
N GLY A 51 -5.36 -14.57 -5.15
CA GLY A 51 -5.95 -15.77 -4.55
C GLY A 51 -5.01 -16.55 -3.63
N ALA A 52 -3.87 -15.99 -3.24
CA ALA A 52 -2.85 -16.64 -2.42
C ALA A 52 -2.14 -15.63 -1.51
N VAL A 53 -1.48 -16.12 -0.45
CA VAL A 53 -0.54 -15.29 0.32
C VAL A 53 0.59 -14.82 -0.60
N VAL A 54 0.90 -13.53 -0.53
CA VAL A 54 1.86 -12.88 -1.42
C VAL A 54 3.28 -12.96 -0.85
N ASP A 55 4.25 -13.14 -1.75
CA ASP A 55 5.67 -13.26 -1.41
C ASP A 55 6.14 -12.09 -0.52
N GLY A 56 6.75 -12.40 0.62
CA GLY A 56 7.29 -11.41 1.55
C GLY A 56 6.33 -10.93 2.64
N TYR A 57 5.05 -11.32 2.62
CA TYR A 57 4.12 -11.11 3.74
C TYR A 57 4.19 -12.29 4.71
N GLU A 58 4.99 -12.16 5.75
CA GLU A 58 5.18 -13.21 6.77
C GLU A 58 4.22 -13.06 7.95
N GLU A 59 3.79 -11.82 8.24
CA GLU A 59 2.82 -11.50 9.28
C GLU A 59 1.77 -10.50 8.76
N PRO A 60 0.51 -10.55 9.26
CA PRO A 60 -0.55 -9.60 8.88
C PRO A 60 -0.38 -8.26 9.63
N VAL A 61 0.75 -7.59 9.44
CA VAL A 61 1.11 -6.34 10.12
C VAL A 61 1.38 -5.21 9.14
N CYS A 62 1.00 -4.01 9.52
CA CYS A 62 1.31 -2.79 8.78
C CYS A 62 2.65 -2.23 9.23
N LEU A 63 3.62 -2.16 8.32
CA LEU A 63 4.88 -1.47 8.51
C LEU A 63 4.89 -0.19 7.68
N LEU A 64 5.35 0.92 8.26
CA LEU A 64 5.42 2.21 7.58
C LEU A 64 6.68 2.98 8.00
N ALA A 65 7.10 3.91 7.15
CA ALA A 65 7.99 4.97 7.60
C ALA A 65 7.31 5.77 8.72
N ARG A 66 8.02 6.05 9.81
CA ARG A 66 7.49 6.69 11.02
C ARG A 66 6.64 7.95 10.75
N PRO A 67 7.06 8.91 9.89
CA PRO A 67 6.24 10.09 9.61
C PRO A 67 4.85 9.76 9.02
N ALA A 68 4.76 8.74 8.17
CA ALA A 68 3.48 8.28 7.61
C ALA A 68 2.60 7.62 8.69
N ALA A 69 3.17 6.78 9.55
CA ALA A 69 2.45 6.16 10.68
C ALA A 69 1.92 7.21 11.67
N GLU A 70 2.71 8.23 12.00
CA GLU A 70 2.29 9.34 12.86
C GLU A 70 1.21 10.21 12.21
N ALA A 71 1.24 10.38 10.89
CA ALA A 71 0.18 11.07 10.15
C ALA A 71 -1.15 10.27 10.17
N LEU A 72 -1.08 8.94 10.02
CA LEU A 72 -2.28 8.08 10.19
C LEU A 72 -2.84 8.14 11.62
N HIS A 73 -1.98 8.17 12.64
CA HIS A 73 -2.42 8.38 14.03
C HIS A 73 -3.20 9.69 14.18
N ARG A 74 -2.72 10.80 13.59
CA ARG A 74 -3.46 12.08 13.64
C ARG A 74 -4.80 11.99 12.92
N ALA A 75 -4.87 11.35 11.75
CA ALA A 75 -6.12 11.09 11.02
C ALA A 75 -7.11 10.25 11.86
N GLN A 76 -6.61 9.20 12.51
CA GLN A 76 -7.41 8.36 13.41
C GLN A 76 -8.02 9.19 14.55
N ARG A 77 -7.22 10.05 15.18
CA ARG A 77 -7.67 10.93 16.27
C ARG A 77 -8.79 11.90 15.85
N GLU A 78 -8.79 12.32 14.59
CA GLU A 78 -9.85 13.17 14.02
C GLU A 78 -11.15 12.38 13.80
N LEU A 79 -11.05 11.11 13.39
CA LEU A 79 -12.19 10.26 13.04
C LEU A 79 -12.92 9.67 14.24
N LEU A 80 -12.20 9.30 15.31
CA LEU A 80 -12.77 8.63 16.49
C LEU A 80 -13.96 9.41 17.12
N PRO A 81 -13.89 10.72 17.37
CA PRO A 81 -15.02 11.48 17.93
C PRO A 81 -16.24 11.54 16.99
N ARG A 82 -16.03 11.29 15.70
CA ARG A 82 -17.07 11.27 14.66
C ARG A 82 -17.71 9.90 14.49
N GLY A 83 -17.30 8.90 15.30
CA GLY A 83 -17.82 7.53 15.26
C GLY A 83 -17.23 6.70 14.12
N TYR A 84 -16.06 7.07 13.59
CA TYR A 84 -15.33 6.32 12.58
C TYR A 84 -13.94 5.89 13.08
N SER A 85 -13.37 4.89 12.43
CA SER A 85 -12.00 4.44 12.63
C SER A 85 -11.40 4.03 11.29
N LEU A 86 -10.09 4.11 11.17
CA LEU A 86 -9.36 3.57 10.03
C LEU A 86 -9.17 2.05 10.14
N THR A 87 -9.13 1.40 8.98
CA THR A 87 -8.61 0.03 8.81
C THR A 87 -7.70 0.03 7.59
N VAL A 88 -6.46 -0.45 7.74
CA VAL A 88 -5.49 -0.55 6.65
C VAL A 88 -5.57 -1.92 6.00
N TYR A 89 -5.47 -1.96 4.67
CA TYR A 89 -5.45 -3.16 3.83
C TYR A 89 -4.05 -3.53 3.38
N ASP A 90 -3.20 -2.51 3.14
CA ASP A 90 -1.79 -2.65 2.83
C ASP A 90 -1.00 -1.41 3.27
N CYS A 91 0.29 -1.62 3.56
CA CYS A 91 1.21 -0.57 3.98
C CYS A 91 2.52 -0.69 3.19
N TYR A 92 3.67 -0.89 3.84
CA TYR A 92 4.87 -1.25 3.13
C TYR A 92 4.69 -2.60 2.42
N ARG A 93 5.03 -2.63 1.12
CA ARG A 93 4.97 -3.81 0.25
C ARG A 93 6.38 -4.09 -0.27
N PRO A 94 6.99 -5.24 0.05
CA PRO A 94 8.32 -5.56 -0.44
C PRO A 94 8.35 -5.69 -1.97
N GLN A 95 9.48 -5.39 -2.60
CA GLN A 95 9.59 -5.45 -4.07
C GLN A 95 9.25 -6.84 -4.60
N ARG A 96 9.63 -7.93 -3.89
CA ARG A 96 9.25 -9.30 -4.28
C ARG A 96 7.74 -9.53 -4.39
N ALA A 97 6.93 -8.81 -3.60
CA ALA A 97 5.47 -8.85 -3.70
C ALA A 97 4.99 -8.17 -4.99
N VAL A 98 5.57 -7.03 -5.36
CA VAL A 98 5.30 -6.35 -6.63
C VAL A 98 5.68 -7.28 -7.80
N ASP A 99 6.84 -7.92 -7.75
CA ASP A 99 7.28 -8.88 -8.76
C ASP A 99 6.33 -10.09 -8.84
N ARG A 100 5.75 -10.53 -7.71
CA ARG A 100 4.72 -11.58 -7.69
C ARG A 100 3.45 -11.13 -8.41
N PHE A 101 3.02 -9.88 -8.24
CA PHE A 101 1.85 -9.33 -8.94
C PHE A 101 2.05 -9.30 -10.45
N VAL A 102 3.23 -8.88 -10.89
CA VAL A 102 3.59 -8.87 -12.31
C VAL A 102 3.58 -10.30 -12.90
N ARG A 103 4.19 -11.27 -12.20
CA ARG A 103 4.16 -12.68 -12.62
C ARG A 103 2.73 -13.23 -12.68
N TRP A 104 1.90 -12.94 -11.69
CA TRP A 104 0.50 -13.36 -11.67
C TRP A 104 -0.29 -12.74 -12.83
N ALA A 105 -0.11 -11.45 -13.11
CA ALA A 105 -0.78 -10.77 -14.23
C ALA A 105 -0.35 -11.33 -15.60
N ALA A 106 0.88 -11.81 -15.72
CA ALA A 106 1.41 -12.41 -16.93
C ALA A 106 0.93 -13.86 -17.18
N ASP A 107 0.25 -14.49 -16.21
CA ASP A 107 -0.33 -15.83 -16.36
C ASP A 107 -1.79 -15.75 -16.81
N PRO A 108 -2.12 -15.96 -18.11
CA PRO A 108 -3.48 -15.88 -18.61
C PRO A 108 -4.36 -17.07 -18.20
N GLN A 109 -3.77 -18.15 -17.68
CA GLN A 109 -4.50 -19.37 -17.30
C GLN A 109 -5.16 -19.23 -15.92
N ASP A 110 -4.56 -18.46 -15.02
CA ASP A 110 -5.14 -18.19 -13.71
C ASP A 110 -6.21 -17.10 -13.81
N GLN A 111 -7.48 -17.50 -13.86
CA GLN A 111 -8.66 -16.63 -13.88
C GLN A 111 -9.50 -16.79 -12.59
N SER A 112 -8.95 -17.43 -11.56
CA SER A 112 -9.67 -17.84 -10.34
C SER A 112 -10.35 -16.68 -9.61
N THR A 113 -9.73 -15.49 -9.64
CA THR A 113 -10.20 -14.30 -8.93
C THR A 113 -10.90 -13.28 -9.85
N LYS A 114 -11.04 -13.59 -11.16
CA LYS A 114 -11.58 -12.63 -12.15
C LYS A 114 -12.95 -12.09 -11.78
N ALA A 115 -13.86 -12.96 -11.37
CA ALA A 115 -15.24 -12.57 -11.09
C ALA A 115 -15.34 -11.50 -9.97
N GLU A 116 -14.42 -11.51 -9.02
CA GLU A 116 -14.41 -10.61 -7.88
C GLU A 116 -13.60 -9.34 -8.16
N PHE A 117 -12.38 -9.47 -8.67
CA PHE A 117 -11.43 -8.35 -8.73
C PHE A 117 -11.37 -7.64 -10.08
N TYR A 118 -11.56 -8.34 -11.22
CA TYR A 118 -11.44 -7.74 -12.55
C TYR A 118 -12.43 -8.30 -13.58
N PRO A 119 -13.75 -8.35 -13.24
CA PRO A 119 -14.77 -9.02 -14.07
C PRO A 119 -14.83 -8.45 -15.48
N ASP A 120 -14.62 -7.16 -15.65
CA ASP A 120 -14.80 -6.40 -16.89
C ASP A 120 -13.47 -6.05 -17.58
N VAL A 121 -12.32 -6.52 -17.03
CA VAL A 121 -10.98 -6.26 -17.59
C VAL A 121 -10.32 -7.59 -17.97
N ASP A 122 -9.71 -7.66 -19.14
CA ASP A 122 -8.89 -8.80 -19.51
C ASP A 122 -7.56 -8.77 -18.76
N LYS A 123 -7.11 -9.92 -18.25
CA LYS A 123 -5.93 -10.01 -17.37
C LYS A 123 -4.67 -9.42 -18.02
N GLU A 124 -4.50 -9.61 -19.34
CA GLU A 124 -3.41 -9.04 -20.13
C GLU A 124 -3.42 -7.51 -20.20
N ARG A 125 -4.55 -6.88 -19.83
CA ARG A 125 -4.71 -5.43 -19.78
C ARG A 125 -4.32 -4.83 -18.42
N LEU A 126 -4.20 -5.63 -17.37
CA LEU A 126 -3.98 -5.13 -16.00
C LEU A 126 -2.70 -4.30 -15.86
N ILE A 127 -1.60 -4.68 -16.52
CA ILE A 127 -0.35 -3.91 -16.54
C ILE A 127 -0.42 -2.74 -17.52
N PRO A 128 -0.80 -2.93 -18.81
CA PRO A 128 -0.90 -1.81 -19.77
C PRO A 128 -1.87 -0.70 -19.35
N ASP A 129 -2.97 -1.05 -18.68
CA ASP A 129 -3.99 -0.09 -18.22
C ASP A 129 -3.65 0.52 -16.85
N GLY A 130 -2.52 0.13 -16.24
CA GLY A 130 -1.99 0.74 -15.02
C GLY A 130 -2.58 0.23 -13.71
N TYR A 131 -3.40 -0.84 -13.72
CA TYR A 131 -3.92 -1.46 -12.49
C TYR A 131 -2.81 -2.16 -11.69
N ILE A 132 -1.81 -2.71 -12.36
CA ILE A 132 -0.64 -3.32 -11.75
C ILE A 132 0.61 -2.66 -12.32
N ALA A 133 1.48 -2.17 -11.45
CA ALA A 133 2.72 -1.51 -11.81
C ALA A 133 3.94 -2.36 -11.42
N GLU A 134 5.02 -2.28 -12.22
CA GLU A 134 6.30 -2.93 -11.95
C GLU A 134 7.08 -2.28 -10.79
N LYS A 135 6.71 -1.06 -10.42
CA LYS A 135 7.25 -0.30 -9.28
C LYS A 135 6.11 0.29 -8.47
N SER A 136 6.16 0.11 -7.16
CA SER A 136 5.10 0.57 -6.26
C SER A 136 5.57 1.64 -5.29
N GLY A 137 4.71 2.62 -5.03
CA GLY A 137 4.86 3.58 -3.94
C GLY A 137 4.96 2.91 -2.56
N HIS A 138 4.25 1.81 -2.38
CA HIS A 138 4.28 1.02 -1.14
C HIS A 138 5.67 0.52 -0.77
N SER A 139 6.52 0.15 -1.77
CA SER A 139 7.87 -0.33 -1.52
C SER A 139 8.81 0.72 -0.91
N ARG A 140 8.36 1.99 -0.83
CA ARG A 140 9.08 3.10 -0.18
C ARG A 140 8.61 3.39 1.25
N GLY A 141 7.56 2.69 1.72
CA GLY A 141 7.08 2.75 3.10
C GLY A 141 6.29 4.01 3.49
N SER A 142 5.92 4.88 2.54
CA SER A 142 5.10 6.07 2.80
C SER A 142 3.70 6.00 2.19
N THR A 143 3.33 4.86 1.61
CA THR A 143 2.04 4.62 0.96
C THR A 143 1.22 3.62 1.77
N VAL A 144 -0.09 3.83 1.81
CA VAL A 144 -1.04 2.99 2.54
C VAL A 144 -2.33 2.83 1.73
N ASP A 145 -2.87 1.61 1.72
CA ASP A 145 -4.23 1.32 1.30
C ASP A 145 -5.12 1.24 2.52
N VAL A 146 -6.17 2.07 2.59
CA VAL A 146 -6.91 2.30 3.83
C VAL A 146 -8.39 2.57 3.56
N THR A 147 -9.23 2.18 4.51
CA THR A 147 -10.67 2.43 4.49
C THR A 147 -11.19 2.96 5.83
N LEU A 148 -12.47 3.30 5.85
CA LEU A 148 -13.23 3.68 7.04
C LEU A 148 -14.08 2.52 7.54
N VAL A 149 -14.18 2.41 8.86
CA VAL A 149 -15.17 1.56 9.53
C VAL A 149 -15.96 2.39 10.52
N ARG A 150 -17.24 2.04 10.73
CA ARG A 150 -18.12 2.72 11.70
C ARG A 150 -18.06 2.04 13.05
N LEU A 151 -17.85 2.85 14.08
CA LEU A 151 -17.82 2.43 15.48
C LEU A 151 -19.26 2.34 16.06
N PRO A 152 -19.47 1.56 17.16
CA PRO A 152 -18.45 0.81 17.92
C PRO A 152 -18.12 -0.57 17.32
N LEU A 153 -18.93 -1.10 16.38
CA LEU A 153 -18.83 -2.49 15.90
C LEU A 153 -17.82 -2.67 14.76
N ARG A 154 -17.08 -1.62 14.37
CA ARG A 154 -16.12 -1.61 13.26
C ARG A 154 -16.72 -2.15 11.95
N ARG A 155 -17.98 -1.80 11.66
CA ARG A 155 -18.63 -2.22 10.41
C ARG A 155 -18.01 -1.47 9.23
N PRO A 156 -17.62 -2.17 8.14
CA PRO A 156 -17.19 -1.51 6.91
C PRO A 156 -18.25 -0.50 6.45
N VAL A 157 -17.79 0.66 5.96
CA VAL A 157 -18.68 1.61 5.30
C VAL A 157 -18.71 1.33 3.80
N ASP A 158 -19.82 1.69 3.15
CA ASP A 158 -19.92 1.59 1.70
C ASP A 158 -18.96 2.60 1.02
N MET A 159 -18.05 2.10 0.21
CA MET A 159 -17.12 2.89 -0.60
C MET A 159 -17.46 2.80 -2.09
N GLY A 160 -18.54 2.08 -2.47
CA GLY A 160 -19.02 1.94 -3.84
C GLY A 160 -18.35 0.84 -4.66
N THR A 161 -17.12 0.46 -4.31
CA THR A 161 -16.44 -0.75 -4.79
C THR A 161 -15.66 -1.38 -3.64
N PRO A 162 -15.43 -2.70 -3.66
CA PRO A 162 -14.47 -3.32 -2.75
C PRO A 162 -13.04 -2.84 -3.04
N PHE A 163 -12.14 -3.12 -2.11
CA PHE A 163 -10.70 -2.97 -2.27
C PHE A 163 -10.18 -3.82 -3.44
N ASP A 164 -9.17 -3.34 -4.14
CA ASP A 164 -8.53 -4.02 -5.29
C ASP A 164 -9.46 -4.37 -6.46
N ARG A 165 -10.64 -3.76 -6.54
CA ARG A 165 -11.47 -3.89 -7.72
C ARG A 165 -10.87 -3.10 -8.87
N PHE A 166 -10.35 -3.81 -9.88
CA PHE A 166 -9.80 -3.23 -11.10
C PHE A 166 -10.94 -2.82 -12.06
N ASP A 167 -11.46 -1.62 -11.84
CA ASP A 167 -12.61 -1.06 -12.53
C ASP A 167 -12.55 0.47 -12.42
N PRO A 168 -12.90 1.24 -13.46
CA PRO A 168 -13.00 2.70 -13.37
C PRO A 168 -13.93 3.20 -12.26
N LEU A 169 -14.86 2.38 -11.75
CA LEU A 169 -15.66 2.71 -10.56
C LEU A 169 -14.81 2.87 -9.29
N SER A 170 -13.61 2.31 -9.25
CA SER A 170 -12.67 2.47 -8.14
C SER A 170 -11.95 3.83 -8.17
N HIS A 171 -12.00 4.57 -9.29
CA HIS A 171 -11.48 5.94 -9.34
C HIS A 171 -12.20 6.81 -8.31
N THR A 172 -11.44 7.56 -7.52
CA THR A 172 -11.91 8.30 -6.33
C THR A 172 -13.12 9.20 -6.64
N ASP A 173 -13.06 9.94 -7.75
CA ASP A 173 -14.08 10.91 -8.15
C ASP A 173 -15.00 10.41 -9.28
N ASN A 174 -15.09 9.09 -9.49
CA ASN A 174 -15.97 8.56 -10.54
C ASN A 174 -17.41 9.08 -10.36
N PRO A 175 -18.04 9.70 -11.37
CA PRO A 175 -19.35 10.35 -11.25
C PRO A 175 -20.49 9.36 -10.98
N ARG A 176 -20.31 8.08 -11.29
CA ARG A 176 -21.29 7.02 -11.00
C ARG A 176 -21.34 6.64 -9.53
N ILE A 177 -20.29 6.97 -8.75
CA ILE A 177 -20.29 6.81 -7.30
C ILE A 177 -21.07 7.97 -6.68
N THR A 178 -22.16 7.67 -5.99
CA THR A 178 -23.10 8.65 -5.44
C THR A 178 -23.48 8.33 -3.98
N GLY A 179 -24.32 9.15 -3.38
CA GLY A 179 -24.88 8.88 -2.04
C GLY A 179 -23.85 8.71 -0.95
N ALA A 180 -24.03 7.66 -0.14
CA ALA A 180 -23.17 7.37 1.01
C ALA A 180 -21.74 7.04 0.60
N ALA A 181 -21.53 6.28 -0.48
CA ALA A 181 -20.21 5.91 -0.95
C ALA A 181 -19.36 7.13 -1.34
N ARG A 182 -19.95 8.08 -2.08
CA ARG A 182 -19.27 9.35 -2.39
C ARG A 182 -18.95 10.15 -1.13
N ALA A 183 -19.88 10.22 -0.17
CA ALA A 183 -19.64 10.93 1.09
C ALA A 183 -18.52 10.28 1.92
N ASN A 184 -18.46 8.95 1.96
CA ASN A 184 -17.43 8.21 2.67
C ASN A 184 -16.04 8.37 2.03
N ARG A 185 -15.92 8.26 0.68
CA ARG A 185 -14.67 8.56 -0.03
C ARG A 185 -14.19 9.98 0.24
N LYS A 186 -15.11 10.95 0.19
CA LYS A 186 -14.79 12.36 0.49
C LYS A 186 -14.30 12.54 1.93
N LEU A 187 -14.97 11.90 2.90
CA LEU A 187 -14.55 11.92 4.30
C LEU A 187 -13.13 11.37 4.47
N LEU A 188 -12.87 10.18 3.91
CA LEU A 188 -11.55 9.55 3.97
C LEU A 188 -10.49 10.45 3.34
N GLY A 189 -10.71 10.90 2.10
CA GLY A 189 -9.75 11.72 1.35
C GLY A 189 -9.46 13.05 2.04
N GLN A 190 -10.47 13.76 2.56
CA GLN A 190 -10.28 15.03 3.26
C GLN A 190 -9.51 14.85 4.57
N THR A 191 -9.84 13.81 5.35
CA THR A 191 -9.15 13.56 6.61
C THR A 191 -7.67 13.22 6.38
N LEU A 192 -7.37 12.37 5.39
CA LEU A 192 -5.99 12.00 5.08
C LEU A 192 -5.22 13.17 4.45
N ALA A 193 -5.83 13.95 3.55
CA ALA A 193 -5.21 15.12 2.95
C ALA A 193 -4.82 16.17 4.01
N ALA A 194 -5.66 16.39 5.03
CA ALA A 194 -5.36 17.27 6.15
C ALA A 194 -4.11 16.82 6.95
N GLN A 195 -3.71 15.56 6.85
CA GLN A 195 -2.53 15.00 7.51
C GLN A 195 -1.33 14.83 6.56
N GLY A 196 -1.41 15.33 5.32
CA GLY A 196 -0.30 15.32 4.36
C GLY A 196 -0.28 14.12 3.40
N PHE A 197 -1.35 13.35 3.34
CA PHE A 197 -1.47 12.29 2.34
C PHE A 197 -2.04 12.82 1.02
N VAL A 198 -1.57 12.25 -0.08
CA VAL A 198 -2.05 12.51 -1.44
C VAL A 198 -2.67 11.23 -1.97
N ASN A 199 -3.92 11.31 -2.43
CA ASN A 199 -4.64 10.19 -3.02
C ASN A 199 -4.15 9.92 -4.45
N LEU A 200 -4.10 8.64 -4.84
CA LEU A 200 -4.02 8.21 -6.23
C LEU A 200 -5.43 8.27 -6.85
N PRO A 201 -5.69 9.10 -7.86
CA PRO A 201 -7.05 9.31 -8.37
C PRO A 201 -7.74 8.05 -8.89
N GLU A 202 -6.98 7.05 -9.36
CA GLU A 202 -7.46 5.79 -9.90
C GLU A 202 -7.95 4.81 -8.83
N GLU A 203 -7.58 5.05 -7.54
CA GLU A 203 -7.86 4.13 -6.43
C GLU A 203 -8.32 4.91 -5.20
N TRP A 204 -9.59 4.74 -4.78
CA TRP A 204 -10.15 5.47 -3.65
C TRP A 204 -9.48 5.14 -2.30
N TRP A 205 -8.80 4.00 -2.19
CA TRP A 205 -8.13 3.52 -0.97
C TRP A 205 -6.67 3.94 -0.85
N HIS A 206 -6.00 4.32 -1.97
CA HIS A 206 -4.55 4.47 -2.08
C HIS A 206 -4.08 5.89 -1.78
N PHE A 207 -3.23 6.03 -0.77
CA PHE A 207 -2.72 7.32 -0.29
C PHE A 207 -1.23 7.29 -0.01
N THR A 208 -0.49 8.29 -0.49
CA THR A 208 0.95 8.45 -0.22
C THR A 208 1.18 9.69 0.64
N PHE A 209 1.84 9.52 1.80
CA PHE A 209 2.28 10.62 2.65
C PHE A 209 3.41 11.41 1.98
N LYS A 210 3.32 12.75 1.99
CA LYS A 210 4.30 13.65 1.40
C LYS A 210 4.82 14.69 2.42
N PRO A 211 6.14 14.99 2.41
CA PRO A 211 7.18 14.34 1.60
C PRO A 211 7.44 12.91 2.07
N GLU A 212 7.77 12.01 1.12
CA GLU A 212 8.13 10.63 1.46
C GLU A 212 9.46 10.61 2.22
N ALA A 213 9.59 9.70 3.20
CA ALA A 213 10.84 9.54 3.96
C ALA A 213 11.98 8.94 3.10
N PHE A 214 11.62 8.11 2.11
CA PHE A 214 12.56 7.41 1.24
C PHE A 214 12.14 7.51 -0.23
N PRO A 215 12.14 8.71 -0.86
CA PRO A 215 11.53 8.93 -2.17
C PRO A 215 12.21 8.13 -3.31
N ASP A 216 13.49 7.82 -3.16
CA ASP A 216 14.32 7.20 -4.20
C ASP A 216 14.68 5.74 -3.90
N SER A 217 14.06 5.12 -2.87
CA SER A 217 14.41 3.79 -2.39
C SER A 217 13.23 2.84 -2.47
N SER A 218 13.39 1.70 -3.14
CA SER A 218 12.47 0.57 -3.02
C SER A 218 13.10 -0.51 -2.16
N PHE A 219 12.37 -0.99 -1.15
CA PHE A 219 12.88 -1.97 -0.19
C PHE A 219 12.30 -3.36 -0.47
N ASP A 220 12.98 -4.40 0.05
CA ASP A 220 12.58 -5.80 -0.11
C ASP A 220 12.82 -6.65 1.16
N PHE A 221 12.64 -6.05 2.35
CA PHE A 221 12.64 -6.81 3.60
C PHE A 221 11.25 -7.42 3.88
N PRO A 222 11.15 -8.52 4.64
CA PRO A 222 9.86 -9.15 4.94
C PRO A 222 8.90 -8.23 5.70
N VAL A 223 7.60 -8.37 5.45
CA VAL A 223 6.54 -7.77 6.27
C VAL A 223 6.39 -8.63 7.53
N SER A 224 7.10 -8.24 8.58
CA SER A 224 7.14 -8.90 9.88
C SER A 224 7.56 -7.89 10.94
N VAL A 225 7.01 -8.01 12.15
CA VAL A 225 7.44 -7.15 13.29
C VAL A 225 8.93 -7.31 13.58
N ALA A 226 9.48 -8.49 13.35
CA ALA A 226 10.91 -8.74 13.52
C ALA A 226 11.79 -7.87 12.60
N SER A 227 11.31 -7.51 11.41
CA SER A 227 12.06 -6.69 10.45
C SER A 227 12.31 -5.25 10.92
N VAL A 228 11.49 -4.71 11.82
CA VAL A 228 11.58 -3.33 12.35
C VAL A 228 12.07 -3.24 13.78
N ARG A 229 12.33 -4.39 14.41
CA ARG A 229 12.94 -4.45 15.76
C ARG A 229 14.47 -4.41 15.63
N PRO A 230 15.16 -3.66 16.52
CA PRO A 230 16.62 -3.62 16.57
C PRO A 230 17.23 -4.97 16.98
#